data_1473b54ce2696adaf316f1bc48947711
#
_entry.id   1473b54ce2696adaf316f1bc48947711
#
_cell.length_a   1.000
_cell.length_b   1.000
_cell.length_c   1.000
_cell.angle_alpha   90.00
_cell.angle_beta   90.00
_cell.angle_gamma   90.00
#
_symmetry.space_group_name_H-M   'P 1'
#
loop_
_entity.id
_entity.type
_entity.pdbx_description
1 polymer ?
#
loop_
_entity_poly.entity_id
_entity_poly.type
_entity_poly.pdbx_seq_one_letter_code
_entity_poly.pdbx_strand_id
1 'polypeptide(L)' 'MSIRFINIGYGNIVSSERIVAIVSPDAAPVKRLVQEAKAGGNAVDATCGRKTRAVIVCDSGHVVLSALMP' A
#
# COMPACT_ATOMS: atom_id res chain seq x y z
N MET A 1 -11.30 -20.41 -8.12
CA MET A 1 -10.86 -19.00 -7.96
C MET A 1 -9.34 -18.98 -7.85
N SER A 2 -8.66 -18.25 -8.71
CA SER A 2 -7.20 -18.19 -8.67
C SER A 2 -6.74 -17.00 -7.81
N ILE A 3 -5.80 -17.27 -6.91
CA ILE A 3 -5.17 -16.24 -6.11
C ILE A 3 -3.97 -15.71 -6.89
N ARG A 4 -3.89 -14.40 -7.04
CA ARG A 4 -2.76 -13.75 -7.70
C ARG A 4 -2.00 -12.90 -6.70
N PHE A 5 -0.69 -12.85 -6.87
CA PHE A 5 0.19 -12.01 -6.09
C PHE A 5 0.77 -10.92 -6.98
N ILE A 6 0.80 -9.70 -6.45
CA ILE A 6 1.35 -8.55 -7.16
C ILE A 6 2.66 -8.17 -6.49
N ASN A 7 3.72 -8.06 -7.31
CA ASN A 7 5.01 -7.58 -6.84
C ASN A 7 4.94 -6.06 -6.64
N ILE A 8 5.24 -5.61 -5.43
CA ILE A 8 5.23 -4.19 -5.08
C ILE A 8 6.64 -3.64 -4.83
N GLY A 9 7.66 -4.39 -5.23
CA GLY A 9 9.05 -3.95 -5.17
C GLY A 9 9.80 -4.51 -3.97
N TYR A 10 11.12 -4.58 -4.10
CA TYR A 10 12.04 -4.98 -3.04
C TYR A 10 11.73 -6.34 -2.41
N GLY A 11 11.26 -7.29 -3.22
CA GLY A 11 10.93 -8.62 -2.74
C GLY A 11 9.59 -8.74 -2.01
N ASN A 12 8.77 -7.69 -2.02
CA ASN A 12 7.46 -7.68 -1.37
C ASN A 12 6.36 -8.02 -2.36
N ILE A 13 5.39 -8.82 -1.90
CA ILE A 13 4.22 -9.18 -2.70
C ILE A 13 2.95 -8.99 -1.86
N VAL A 14 1.84 -8.72 -2.54
CA VAL A 14 0.52 -8.65 -1.91
C VAL A 14 -0.47 -9.49 -2.71
N SER A 15 -1.47 -10.03 -2.02
CA SER A 15 -2.54 -10.77 -2.68
C SER A 15 -3.47 -9.80 -3.41
N SER A 16 -3.67 -10.02 -4.71
CA SER A 16 -4.53 -9.13 -5.50
C SER A 16 -5.99 -9.17 -5.05
N GLU A 17 -6.43 -10.28 -4.48
CA GLU A 17 -7.81 -10.41 -3.99
C GLU A 17 -8.08 -9.59 -2.74
N ARG A 18 -7.04 -9.16 -2.03
CA ARG A 18 -7.18 -8.37 -0.79
C ARG A 18 -7.02 -6.88 -1.03
N ILE A 19 -6.73 -6.48 -2.26
CA ILE A 19 -6.55 -5.07 -2.61
C ILE A 19 -7.90 -4.46 -2.94
N VAL A 20 -8.22 -3.35 -2.26
CA VAL A 20 -9.40 -2.56 -2.52
C VAL A 20 -9.08 -1.46 -3.53
N ALA A 21 -7.94 -0.79 -3.36
CA ALA A 21 -7.54 0.32 -4.22
C ALA A 21 -6.04 0.49 -4.23
N ILE A 22 -5.52 1.03 -5.33
CA ILE A 22 -4.14 1.49 -5.44
C ILE A 22 -4.23 2.97 -5.83
N VAL A 23 -3.70 3.85 -4.98
CA VAL A 23 -3.88 5.29 -5.14
C VAL A 23 -2.54 6.02 -5.05
N SER A 24 -2.52 7.25 -5.58
CA SER A 24 -1.35 8.11 -5.49
C SER A 24 -1.22 8.70 -4.09
N PRO A 25 0.01 8.80 -3.53
CA PRO A 25 0.22 9.39 -2.21
C PRO A 25 0.07 10.92 -2.19
N ASP A 26 -0.06 11.57 -3.34
CA ASP A 26 -0.03 13.04 -3.42
C ASP A 26 -1.36 13.70 -3.06
N ALA A 27 -2.47 12.98 -3.13
CA ALA A 27 -3.78 13.54 -2.79
C ALA A 27 -3.92 13.71 -1.27
N ALA A 28 -4.52 14.85 -0.84
CA ALA A 28 -4.67 15.15 0.57
C ALA A 28 -5.45 14.07 1.35
N PRO A 29 -6.56 13.53 0.83
CA PRO A 29 -7.26 12.44 1.52
C PRO A 29 -6.41 11.20 1.72
N VAL A 30 -5.53 10.90 0.76
CA VAL A 30 -4.63 9.75 0.85
C VAL A 30 -3.55 9.98 1.91
N LYS A 31 -3.03 11.19 2.01
CA LYS A 31 -2.06 11.54 3.06
C LYS A 31 -2.64 11.34 4.44
N ARG A 32 -3.89 11.73 4.65
CA ARG A 32 -4.58 11.51 5.92
C ARG A 32 -4.75 10.01 6.21
N LEU A 33 -5.15 9.24 5.21
CA LEU A 33 -5.31 7.79 5.33
C LEU A 33 -4.01 7.13 5.79
N VAL A 34 -2.89 7.52 5.18
CA VAL A 34 -1.57 6.98 5.53
C VAL A 34 -1.21 7.35 6.98
N GLN A 35 -1.43 8.60 7.38
CA GLN A 35 -1.13 9.04 8.74
C GLN A 35 -1.96 8.28 9.78
N GLU A 36 -3.24 8.07 9.52
CA GLU A 36 -4.12 7.31 10.40
C GLU A 36 -3.68 5.85 10.50
N ALA A 37 -3.29 5.26 9.38
CA ALA A 37 -2.80 3.88 9.36
C ALA A 37 -1.51 3.73 10.15
N LYS A 38 -0.59 4.68 10.03
CA LYS A 38 0.66 4.68 10.82
C LYS A 38 0.37 4.80 12.31
N ALA A 39 -0.53 5.69 12.70
CA ALA A 39 -0.90 5.89 14.10
C ALA A 39 -1.56 4.64 14.69
N GLY A 40 -2.35 3.92 13.89
CA GLY A 40 -3.04 2.71 14.33
C GLY A 40 -2.24 1.41 14.21
N GLY A 41 -1.01 1.47 13.71
CA GLY A 41 -0.19 0.27 13.53
C GLY A 41 -0.56 -0.57 12.32
N ASN A 42 -1.33 0.00 11.38
CA ASN A 42 -1.83 -0.72 10.20
C ASN A 42 -1.08 -0.37 8.92
N ALA A 43 -0.02 0.43 9.00
CA ALA A 43 0.77 0.77 7.82
C ALA A 43 1.93 -0.22 7.66
N VAL A 44 2.08 -0.73 6.43
CA VAL A 44 3.19 -1.60 6.06
C VAL A 44 4.06 -0.84 5.05
N ASP A 45 5.29 -0.54 5.44
CA ASP A 45 6.22 0.19 4.57
C ASP A 45 7.06 -0.80 3.77
N ALA A 46 6.80 -0.88 2.49
CA ALA A 46 7.52 -1.75 1.55
C ALA A 46 8.43 -0.93 0.62
N THR A 47 8.77 0.31 1.00
CA THR A 47 9.54 1.21 0.14
C THR A 47 11.05 1.06 0.29
N CYS A 48 11.50 0.35 1.31
CA CYS A 48 12.94 0.23 1.65
C CYS A 48 13.62 1.60 1.79
N GLY A 49 12.94 2.55 2.41
CA GLY A 49 13.45 3.91 2.61
C GLY A 49 13.34 4.81 1.40
N ARG A 50 12.76 4.33 0.30
CA ARG A 50 12.54 5.13 -0.90
C ARG A 50 11.25 5.93 -0.79
N LYS A 51 11.09 6.89 -1.71
CA LYS A 51 9.87 7.70 -1.76
C LYS A 51 8.67 6.81 -2.09
N THR A 52 7.59 6.99 -1.36
CA THR A 52 6.32 6.31 -1.64
C THR A 52 5.75 6.81 -2.97
N ARG A 53 5.49 5.89 -3.90
CA ARG A 53 4.92 6.19 -5.21
C ARG A 53 3.49 5.69 -5.35
N ALA A 54 3.11 4.69 -4.56
CA ALA A 54 1.77 4.12 -4.58
C ALA A 54 1.35 3.76 -3.16
N VAL A 55 0.07 3.93 -2.86
CA VAL A 55 -0.54 3.54 -1.60
C VAL A 55 -1.58 2.47 -1.91
N ILE A 56 -1.42 1.29 -1.32
CA ILE A 56 -2.27 0.13 -1.58
C ILE A 56 -3.17 -0.06 -0.37
N VAL A 57 -4.48 0.03 -0.58
CA VAL A 57 -5.47 -0.14 0.48
C VAL A 57 -6.00 -1.56 0.40
N CYS A 58 -5.89 -2.29 1.49
CA CYS A 58 -6.34 -3.67 1.59
C CYS A 58 -7.67 -3.78 2.35
N ASP A 59 -8.41 -4.86 2.11
CA ASP A 59 -9.71 -5.09 2.73
C ASP A 59 -9.63 -5.31 4.24
N SER A 60 -8.45 -5.64 4.75
CA SER A 60 -8.19 -5.82 6.18
C SER A 60 -8.01 -4.49 6.93
N GLY A 61 -8.02 -3.36 6.22
CA GLY A 61 -7.72 -2.06 6.80
C GLY A 61 -6.24 -1.70 6.80
N HIS A 62 -5.38 -2.60 6.34
CA HIS A 62 -3.96 -2.31 6.21
C HIS A 62 -3.70 -1.42 5.01
N VAL A 63 -2.70 -0.56 5.14
CA VAL A 63 -2.25 0.35 4.08
C VAL A 63 -0.79 0.04 3.79
N VAL A 64 -0.50 -0.36 2.57
CA VAL A 64 0.85 -0.75 2.14
C VAL A 64 1.44 0.37 1.30
N LEU A 65 2.64 0.81 1.67
CA LEU A 65 3.36 1.88 0.96
C LEU A 65 4.38 1.24 0.02
N SER A 66 4.31 1.56 -1.27
CA SER A 66 5.17 0.99 -2.29
C SER A 66 5.99 2.07 -2.99
N ALA A 67 7.22 1.74 -3.37
CA ALA A 67 8.09 2.60 -4.17
C ALA A 67 7.85 2.44 -5.68
N LEU A 68 7.04 1.48 -6.10
CA LEU A 68 6.68 1.31 -7.50
C LEU A 68 5.54 2.25 -7.88
N MET A 69 5.53 2.70 -9.14
CA MET A 69 4.43 3.52 -9.66
C MET A 69 3.15 2.68 -9.75
N PRO A 70 1.99 3.31 -9.49
CA PRO A 70 0.73 2.59 -9.62
C PRO A 70 0.45 2.13 -11.04
#